data_80461aca23b8dcd6d645f9c21d16a205
#
_entry.id   80461aca23b8dcd6d645f9c21d16a205
#
_cell.length_a   1.000
_cell.length_b   1.000
_cell.length_c   1.000
_cell.angle_alpha   90.00
_cell.angle_beta   90.00
_cell.angle_gamma   90.00
#
_symmetry.space_group_name_H-M   'P 1'
#
loop_
_entity.id
_entity.type
_entity.pdbx_description
1 polymer ?
#
loop_
_entity_poly.entity_id
_entity_poly.type
_entity_poly.pdbx_seq_one_letter_code
_entity_poly.pdbx_strand_id
1 'polypeptide(L)'
;LYSADLNLNLVQHYIEGKVENIWGDIGGLLRMARLDYDINGLMQGQLLFSYNGRGEGVKITAAADNVKIHDLNYAHMRFEGRVDKGGVLHFDNVRLQEQDGVSDRGIIAVGGSIDIKQKLLDVEAAAVKANPAIVTAVMKNPPEIKGETDMLVQVHGSFDNPQGTASLEITNGSVAGVSV
;
A
#
# COMPACT_ATOMS: atom_id res chain seq x y z
N LEU A 1 -4.78 -10.00 -19.60
CA LEU A 1 -4.81 -9.04 -20.70
C LEU A 1 -4.49 -7.68 -20.09
N TYR A 2 -3.57 -6.91 -20.67
CA TYR A 2 -3.26 -5.56 -20.22
C TYR A 2 -3.70 -4.60 -21.32
N SER A 3 -4.43 -3.58 -20.94
CA SER A 3 -4.73 -2.44 -21.83
C SER A 3 -4.45 -1.15 -21.06
N ALA A 4 -3.93 -0.15 -21.75
CA ALA A 4 -3.69 1.15 -21.19
C ALA A 4 -3.70 2.22 -22.29
N ASP A 5 -4.35 3.33 -22.00
CA ASP A 5 -4.31 4.53 -22.84
C ASP A 5 -3.32 5.51 -22.24
N LEU A 6 -2.31 5.88 -22.99
CA LEU A 6 -1.26 6.80 -22.55
C LEU A 6 -1.45 8.17 -23.19
N ASN A 7 -1.65 9.18 -22.38
CA ASN A 7 -1.66 10.58 -22.79
C ASN A 7 -0.43 11.29 -22.21
N LEU A 8 0.36 11.90 -23.05
CA LEU A 8 1.54 12.68 -22.65
C LEU A 8 1.36 14.14 -23.01
N ASN A 9 1.54 15.01 -22.04
CA ASN A 9 1.60 16.46 -22.25
C ASN A 9 3.02 16.95 -21.97
N LEU A 10 3.67 17.51 -22.98
CA LEU A 10 5.03 18.01 -22.91
C LEU A 10 5.00 19.55 -23.04
N VAL A 11 5.13 20.22 -21.93
CA VAL A 11 5.27 21.68 -21.89
C VAL A 11 6.63 21.99 -21.28
N GLN A 12 7.26 23.11 -21.65
CA GLN A 12 8.62 23.48 -21.21
C GLN A 12 8.97 23.03 -19.78
N HIS A 13 9.87 22.04 -19.66
CA HIS A 13 10.34 21.45 -18.41
C HIS A 13 9.28 20.71 -17.56
N TYR A 14 8.09 20.49 -18.10
CA TYR A 14 7.02 19.77 -17.43
C TYR A 14 6.60 18.58 -18.30
N ILE A 15 6.56 17.41 -17.70
CA ILE A 15 6.06 16.20 -18.31
C ILE A 15 4.92 15.70 -17.43
N GLU A 16 3.78 15.59 -18.00
CA GLU A 16 2.62 14.96 -17.37
C GLU A 16 2.20 13.78 -18.21
N GLY A 17 2.00 12.66 -17.59
CA GLY A 17 1.50 11.47 -18.22
C GLY A 17 0.31 10.92 -17.46
N LYS A 18 -0.70 10.51 -18.19
CA LYS A 18 -1.86 9.82 -17.66
C LYS A 18 -1.99 8.49 -18.39
N VAL A 19 -2.02 7.42 -17.64
CA VAL A 19 -2.39 6.10 -18.13
C VAL A 19 -3.77 5.80 -17.58
N GLU A 20 -4.74 5.70 -18.46
CA GLU A 20 -6.13 5.40 -18.10
C GLU A 20 -6.47 3.95 -18.47
N ASN A 21 -7.57 3.48 -17.92
CA ASN A 21 -8.11 2.15 -18.23
C ASN A 21 -7.07 1.02 -18.08
N ILE A 22 -6.19 1.17 -17.07
CA ILE A 22 -5.27 0.08 -16.74
C ILE A 22 -6.12 -1.09 -16.26
N TRP A 23 -6.02 -2.20 -16.97
CA TRP A 23 -6.64 -3.45 -16.56
C TRP A 23 -5.59 -4.55 -16.60
N GLY A 24 -5.37 -5.21 -15.47
CA GLY A 24 -4.36 -6.25 -15.39
C GLY A 24 -4.22 -6.86 -14.01
N ASP A 25 -3.42 -7.91 -13.93
CA ASP A 25 -3.04 -8.54 -12.68
C ASP A 25 -1.90 -7.76 -12.02
N ILE A 26 -2.12 -7.31 -10.79
CA ILE A 26 -1.10 -6.57 -10.01
C ILE A 26 0.15 -7.43 -9.80
N GLY A 27 -0.04 -8.70 -9.47
CA GLY A 27 1.08 -9.63 -9.28
C GLY A 27 1.93 -9.78 -10.52
N GLY A 28 1.29 -9.81 -11.70
CA GLY A 28 1.98 -9.81 -12.98
C GLY A 28 2.82 -8.54 -13.21
N LEU A 29 2.28 -7.37 -12.90
CA LEU A 29 3.01 -6.11 -13.00
C LEU A 29 4.19 -6.03 -12.04
N LEU A 30 4.01 -6.48 -10.79
CA LEU A 30 5.09 -6.52 -9.81
C LEU A 30 6.22 -7.45 -10.25
N ARG A 31 5.90 -8.65 -10.77
CA ARG A 31 6.90 -9.59 -11.32
C ARG A 31 7.65 -8.99 -12.51
N MET A 32 6.96 -8.26 -13.41
CA MET A 32 7.62 -7.53 -14.50
C MET A 32 8.59 -6.46 -13.98
N ALA A 33 8.27 -5.82 -12.86
CA ALA A 33 9.15 -4.88 -12.16
C ALA A 33 10.24 -5.58 -11.31
N ARG A 34 10.34 -6.92 -11.36
CA ARG A 34 11.23 -7.73 -10.52
C ARG A 34 10.97 -7.62 -9.01
N LEU A 35 9.73 -7.36 -8.66
CA LEU A 35 9.26 -7.31 -7.28
C LEU A 35 8.44 -8.57 -7.03
N ASP A 36 8.96 -9.45 -6.18
CA ASP A 36 8.32 -10.73 -5.84
C ASP A 36 7.54 -10.57 -4.53
N TYR A 37 6.33 -10.05 -4.64
CA TYR A 37 5.39 -9.92 -3.52
C TYR A 37 4.14 -10.75 -3.81
N ASP A 38 3.62 -11.40 -2.78
CA ASP A 38 2.35 -12.15 -2.86
C ASP A 38 1.15 -11.20 -2.80
N ILE A 39 1.03 -10.40 -3.84
CA ILE A 39 -0.08 -9.49 -4.07
C ILE A 39 -0.73 -9.90 -5.37
N ASN A 40 -1.97 -10.33 -5.30
CA ASN A 40 -2.77 -10.71 -6.43
C ASN A 40 -4.01 -9.85 -6.49
N GLY A 41 -4.54 -9.63 -7.66
CA GLY A 41 -5.78 -8.89 -7.85
C GLY A 41 -5.86 -8.25 -9.21
N LEU A 42 -7.06 -7.92 -9.60
CA LEU A 42 -7.29 -7.16 -10.80
C LEU A 42 -7.12 -5.68 -10.47
N MET A 43 -6.09 -5.07 -11.01
CA MET A 43 -5.97 -3.62 -11.01
C MET A 43 -6.85 -3.08 -12.14
N GLN A 44 -7.87 -2.34 -11.77
CA GLN A 44 -8.63 -1.52 -12.67
C GLN A 44 -8.53 -0.09 -12.17
N GLY A 45 -7.83 0.76 -12.91
CA GLY A 45 -7.60 2.11 -12.41
C GLY A 45 -6.87 3.01 -13.40
N GLN A 46 -6.35 4.07 -12.86
CA GLN A 46 -5.55 5.04 -13.58
C GLN A 46 -4.22 5.28 -12.87
N LEU A 47 -3.20 5.56 -13.64
CA LEU A 47 -1.91 6.01 -13.17
C LEU A 47 -1.68 7.42 -13.69
N LEU A 48 -1.48 8.36 -12.79
CA LEU A 48 -1.05 9.71 -13.11
C LEU A 48 0.40 9.87 -12.67
N PHE A 49 1.23 10.42 -13.54
CA PHE A 49 2.57 10.83 -13.14
C PHE A 49 2.85 12.22 -13.66
N SER A 50 3.54 13.01 -12.87
CA SER A 50 3.97 14.34 -13.25
C SER A 50 5.41 14.55 -12.87
N TYR A 51 6.15 15.23 -13.73
CA TYR A 51 7.52 15.63 -13.50
C TYR A 51 7.71 17.08 -13.94
N ASN A 52 8.10 17.92 -13.01
CA ASN A 52 8.34 19.33 -13.27
C ASN A 52 9.82 19.59 -13.28
N GLY A 53 10.68 19.34 -13.94
CA GLY A 53 12.14 19.56 -13.99
C GLY A 53 12.80 20.42 -12.89
N ARG A 54 12.00 20.97 -11.96
CA ARG A 54 12.45 21.88 -10.89
C ARG A 54 12.85 21.17 -9.58
N GLY A 55 12.73 19.86 -9.52
CA GLY A 55 13.28 19.10 -8.41
C GLY A 55 12.30 18.43 -7.46
N GLU A 56 11.01 18.48 -7.74
CA GLU A 56 10.00 17.86 -6.88
C GLU A 56 9.91 16.34 -7.04
N GLY A 57 10.60 15.79 -8.07
CA GLY A 57 10.55 14.37 -8.37
C GLY A 57 9.35 13.98 -9.24
N VAL A 58 9.03 12.69 -9.23
CA VAL A 58 7.89 12.14 -9.99
C VAL A 58 6.76 11.86 -9.01
N LYS A 59 5.63 12.50 -9.19
CA LYS A 59 4.40 12.19 -8.45
C LYS A 59 3.65 11.05 -9.14
N ILE A 60 3.15 10.12 -8.35
CA ILE A 60 2.43 8.94 -8.79
C ILE A 60 1.09 8.88 -8.03
N THR A 61 0.01 8.71 -8.76
CA THR A 61 -1.30 8.42 -8.18
C THR A 61 -1.85 7.17 -8.88
N ALA A 62 -2.27 6.20 -8.11
CA ALA A 62 -2.85 4.97 -8.62
C ALA A 62 -4.09 4.60 -7.82
N ALA A 63 -5.02 3.94 -8.45
CA ALA A 63 -6.18 3.34 -7.82
C ALA A 63 -6.38 1.92 -8.37
N ALA A 64 -6.85 1.03 -7.53
CA ALA A 64 -7.17 -0.33 -7.91
C ALA A 64 -8.39 -0.83 -7.14
N ASP A 65 -9.15 -1.71 -7.78
CA ASP A 65 -10.31 -2.37 -7.19
C ASP A 65 -10.08 -3.88 -7.10
N ASN A 66 -10.74 -4.51 -6.12
CA ASN A 66 -10.68 -5.96 -5.90
C ASN A 66 -9.25 -6.51 -5.73
N VAL A 67 -8.48 -5.85 -4.88
CA VAL A 67 -7.10 -6.22 -4.58
C VAL A 67 -7.08 -7.35 -3.56
N LYS A 68 -6.29 -8.37 -3.82
CA LYS A 68 -6.01 -9.43 -2.85
C LYS A 68 -4.56 -9.35 -2.40
N ILE A 69 -4.36 -9.24 -1.10
CA ILE A 69 -3.04 -9.26 -0.47
C ILE A 69 -3.05 -10.45 0.50
N HIS A 70 -2.25 -11.47 0.24
CA HIS A 70 -2.33 -12.76 0.90
C HIS A 70 -3.78 -13.32 0.82
N ASP A 71 -4.41 -13.57 1.95
CA ASP A 71 -5.77 -14.09 2.02
C ASP A 71 -6.83 -13.00 2.27
N LEU A 72 -6.43 -11.74 2.32
CA LEU A 72 -7.32 -10.61 2.55
C LEU A 72 -7.78 -9.97 1.25
N ASN A 73 -9.06 -9.66 1.17
CA ASN A 73 -9.66 -9.00 0.03
C ASN A 73 -9.98 -7.55 0.37
N TYR A 74 -9.53 -6.66 -0.51
CA TYR A 74 -9.76 -5.23 -0.41
C TYR A 74 -10.62 -4.77 -1.58
N ALA A 75 -11.71 -4.04 -1.28
CA ALA A 75 -12.58 -3.49 -2.32
C ALA A 75 -11.87 -2.44 -3.13
N HIS A 76 -11.15 -1.56 -2.44
CA HIS A 76 -10.48 -0.42 -3.04
C HIS A 76 -9.08 -0.23 -2.47
N MET A 77 -8.15 0.11 -3.35
CA MET A 77 -6.82 0.59 -2.99
C MET A 77 -6.57 1.94 -3.67
N ARG A 78 -6.06 2.89 -2.93
CA ARG A 78 -5.56 4.16 -3.46
C ARG A 78 -4.13 4.36 -3.03
N PHE A 79 -3.32 4.80 -3.95
CA PHE A 79 -1.92 5.14 -3.73
C PHE A 79 -1.65 6.54 -4.25
N GLU A 80 -1.09 7.38 -3.41
CA GLU A 80 -0.50 8.65 -3.78
C GLU A 80 0.91 8.70 -3.19
N GLY A 81 1.88 8.99 -4.03
CA GLY A 81 3.27 9.07 -3.61
C GLY A 81 4.11 9.81 -4.61
N ARG A 82 5.38 9.95 -4.27
CA ARG A 82 6.36 10.61 -5.13
C ARG A 82 7.72 9.94 -4.98
N VAL A 83 8.48 9.98 -6.04
CA VAL A 83 9.90 9.63 -6.02
C VAL A 83 10.68 10.92 -6.18
N ASP A 84 11.47 11.28 -5.20
CA ASP A 84 12.31 12.49 -5.27
C ASP A 84 13.57 12.28 -6.15
N LYS A 85 14.36 13.34 -6.34
CA LYS A 85 15.62 13.27 -7.11
C LYS A 85 16.68 12.36 -6.50
N GLY A 86 16.65 12.15 -5.20
CA GLY A 86 17.51 11.21 -4.49
C GLY A 86 17.17 9.76 -4.80
N GLY A 87 15.95 9.51 -5.24
CA GLY A 87 15.39 8.18 -5.46
C GLY A 87 14.68 7.64 -4.22
N VAL A 88 14.32 8.53 -3.28
CA VAL A 88 13.49 8.19 -2.13
C VAL A 88 12.03 8.15 -2.56
N LEU A 89 11.37 7.03 -2.32
CA LEU A 89 9.94 6.87 -2.51
C LEU A 89 9.21 7.34 -1.25
N HIS A 90 8.35 8.32 -1.40
CA HIS A 90 7.46 8.82 -0.34
C HIS A 90 6.05 8.30 -0.57
N PHE A 91 5.43 7.80 0.49
CA PHE A 91 4.02 7.42 0.54
C PHE A 91 3.24 8.59 1.14
N ASP A 92 2.62 9.40 0.30
CA ASP A 92 1.87 10.58 0.76
C ASP A 92 0.47 10.19 1.26
N ASN A 93 -0.15 9.21 0.60
CA ASN A 93 -1.45 8.65 1.00
C ASN A 93 -1.64 7.27 0.36
N VAL A 94 -1.49 6.22 1.14
CA VAL A 94 -1.86 4.87 0.73
C VAL A 94 -3.02 4.41 1.58
N ARG A 95 -4.12 4.03 0.94
CA ARG A 95 -5.32 3.52 1.62
C ARG A 95 -5.77 2.22 0.98
N LEU A 96 -6.08 1.27 1.84
CA LEU A 96 -6.79 0.05 1.48
C LEU A 96 -8.09 -0.02 2.27
N GLN A 97 -9.15 -0.51 1.63
CA GLN A 97 -10.43 -0.71 2.29
C GLN A 97 -10.87 -2.15 2.08
N GLU A 98 -11.13 -2.84 3.16
CA GLU A 98 -11.60 -4.23 3.14
C GLU A 98 -12.98 -4.37 2.48
N GLN A 99 -13.28 -5.56 1.96
CA GLN A 99 -14.46 -5.80 1.13
C GLN A 99 -15.76 -5.95 1.94
N ASP A 100 -15.71 -6.03 3.26
CA ASP A 100 -16.86 -6.33 4.13
C ASP A 100 -17.93 -5.22 4.23
N GLY A 101 -17.96 -4.31 3.29
CA GLY A 101 -19.13 -3.54 2.88
C GLY A 101 -19.71 -2.51 3.87
N VAL A 102 -19.08 -2.28 5.01
CA VAL A 102 -19.51 -1.23 5.94
C VAL A 102 -18.53 -0.07 5.86
N SER A 103 -19.01 1.07 5.49
CA SER A 103 -18.23 2.26 5.06
C SER A 103 -17.15 2.78 6.01
N ASP A 104 -17.10 2.28 7.25
CA ASP A 104 -16.19 2.80 8.28
C ASP A 104 -15.28 1.72 8.90
N ARG A 105 -15.22 0.53 8.28
CA ARG A 105 -14.45 -0.62 8.79
C ARG A 105 -13.40 -1.07 7.78
N GLY A 106 -12.34 -1.66 8.30
CA GLY A 106 -11.32 -2.26 7.45
C GLY A 106 -10.50 -1.24 6.66
N ILE A 107 -10.27 -0.06 7.21
CA ILE A 107 -9.43 0.96 6.57
C ILE A 107 -8.00 0.78 7.05
N ILE A 108 -7.09 0.65 6.11
CA ILE A 108 -5.65 0.64 6.36
C ILE A 108 -5.05 1.84 5.65
N ALA A 109 -4.30 2.64 6.38
CA ALA A 109 -3.55 3.77 5.86
C ALA A 109 -2.06 3.54 6.08
N VAL A 110 -1.25 3.87 5.06
CA VAL A 110 0.21 3.79 5.15
C VAL A 110 0.80 5.10 4.68
N GLY A 111 1.77 5.59 5.45
CA GLY A 111 2.56 6.79 5.13
C GLY A 111 4.03 6.56 5.39
N GLY A 112 4.88 7.49 4.95
CA GLY A 112 6.31 7.43 5.21
C GLY A 112 7.18 7.44 3.97
N SER A 113 8.36 6.85 4.06
CA SER A 113 9.33 6.85 2.95
C SER A 113 10.23 5.62 2.94
N ILE A 114 10.73 5.29 1.75
CA ILE A 114 11.71 4.25 1.51
C ILE A 114 12.82 4.80 0.62
N ASP A 115 14.05 4.80 1.13
CA ASP A 115 15.27 5.03 0.34
C ASP A 115 15.84 3.69 -0.13
N ILE A 116 15.61 3.36 -1.39
CA ILE A 116 16.07 2.10 -1.98
C ILE A 116 17.60 2.05 -2.10
N LYS A 117 18.24 3.20 -2.33
CA LYS A 117 19.69 3.28 -2.51
C LYS A 117 20.44 3.10 -1.19
N GLN A 118 19.97 3.77 -0.14
CA GLN A 118 20.56 3.69 1.19
C GLN A 118 19.99 2.50 1.99
N LYS A 119 18.99 1.80 1.46
CA LYS A 119 18.27 0.71 2.13
C LYS A 119 17.69 1.14 3.48
N LEU A 120 17.12 2.32 3.52
CA LEU A 120 16.46 2.87 4.71
C LEU A 120 14.95 2.89 4.51
N LEU A 121 14.24 2.72 5.61
CA LEU A 121 12.79 2.86 5.65
C LEU A 121 12.37 3.67 6.87
N ASP A 122 11.29 4.41 6.70
CA ASP A 122 10.58 5.13 7.75
C ASP A 122 9.09 5.12 7.37
N VAL A 123 8.39 4.13 7.88
CA VAL A 123 7.01 3.82 7.47
C VAL A 123 6.12 3.72 8.69
N GLU A 124 4.96 4.36 8.61
CA GLU A 124 3.88 4.22 9.56
C GLU A 124 2.66 3.61 8.87
N ALA A 125 2.03 2.65 9.54
CA ALA A 125 0.78 2.06 9.10
C ALA A 125 -0.24 2.09 10.23
N ALA A 126 -1.44 2.56 9.92
CA ALA A 126 -2.59 2.53 10.83
C ALA A 126 -3.71 1.71 10.23
N ALA A 127 -4.38 0.92 11.05
CA ALA A 127 -5.59 0.21 10.67
C ALA A 127 -6.70 0.52 11.66
N VAL A 128 -7.92 0.74 11.14
CA VAL A 128 -9.11 1.04 11.94
C VAL A 128 -10.17 -0.01 11.67
N LYS A 129 -10.58 -0.70 12.72
CA LYS A 129 -11.57 -1.79 12.69
C LYS A 129 -11.28 -2.81 11.57
N ALA A 130 -10.01 -3.11 11.35
CA ALA A 130 -9.55 -4.01 10.32
C ALA A 130 -9.68 -5.48 10.74
N ASN A 131 -9.65 -6.37 9.76
CA ASN A 131 -9.56 -7.79 10.02
C ASN A 131 -8.22 -8.12 10.69
N PRO A 132 -8.22 -8.78 11.85
CA PRO A 132 -6.97 -9.10 12.57
C PRO A 132 -6.03 -10.00 11.77
N ALA A 133 -6.48 -10.65 10.72
CA ALA A 133 -5.62 -11.43 9.83
C ALA A 133 -4.48 -10.58 9.20
N ILE A 134 -4.64 -9.26 9.09
CA ILE A 134 -3.54 -8.38 8.64
C ILE A 134 -2.35 -8.41 9.60
N VAL A 135 -2.62 -8.49 10.91
CA VAL A 135 -1.57 -8.58 11.94
C VAL A 135 -0.90 -9.94 11.87
N THR A 136 -1.69 -10.99 11.71
CA THR A 136 -1.18 -12.36 11.68
C THR A 136 -0.39 -12.67 10.43
N ALA A 137 -0.67 -12.01 9.31
CA ALA A 137 0.04 -12.19 8.04
C ALA A 137 1.55 -11.89 8.12
N VAL A 138 1.97 -11.03 9.05
CA VAL A 138 3.38 -10.66 9.25
C VAL A 138 4.06 -11.41 10.42
N MET A 139 3.34 -12.24 11.13
CA MET A 139 3.84 -13.00 12.29
C MET A 139 4.27 -14.41 11.90
N LYS A 140 5.37 -14.89 12.46
CA LYS A 140 5.90 -16.21 12.13
C LYS A 140 5.09 -17.39 12.68
N ASN A 141 4.41 -17.22 13.81
CA ASN A 141 3.51 -18.20 14.44
C ASN A 141 2.37 -17.42 15.11
N PRO A 142 1.41 -16.91 14.34
CA PRO A 142 0.39 -16.05 14.89
C PRO A 142 -0.57 -16.84 15.78
N PRO A 143 -1.01 -16.27 16.92
CA PRO A 143 -2.17 -16.80 17.62
C PRO A 143 -3.43 -16.61 16.78
N GLU A 144 -4.45 -17.42 17.01
CA GLU A 144 -5.77 -17.16 16.43
C GLU A 144 -6.32 -15.87 17.04
N ILE A 145 -6.57 -14.87 16.22
CA ILE A 145 -7.16 -13.58 16.62
C ILE A 145 -8.46 -13.40 15.86
N LYS A 146 -9.53 -13.09 16.58
CA LYS A 146 -10.87 -12.78 16.03
C LYS A 146 -11.32 -11.43 16.54
N GLY A 147 -12.23 -10.77 15.82
CA GLY A 147 -12.81 -9.49 16.19
C GLY A 147 -12.41 -8.39 15.24
N GLU A 148 -12.50 -7.16 15.72
CA GLU A 148 -12.05 -5.95 15.00
C GLU A 148 -10.74 -5.46 15.62
N THR A 149 -9.85 -4.96 14.79
CA THR A 149 -8.53 -4.54 15.22
C THR A 149 -8.25 -3.10 14.84
N ASP A 150 -7.93 -2.28 15.84
CA ASP A 150 -7.28 -0.99 15.65
C ASP A 150 -5.78 -1.17 15.87
N MET A 151 -4.97 -0.73 14.92
CA MET A 151 -3.53 -0.96 14.92
C MET A 151 -2.77 0.30 14.50
N LEU A 152 -1.64 0.54 15.15
CA LEU A 152 -0.63 1.49 14.72
C LEU A 152 0.72 0.79 14.73
N VAL A 153 1.41 0.80 13.61
CA VAL A 153 2.75 0.25 13.44
C VAL A 153 3.66 1.32 12.91
N GLN A 154 4.83 1.47 13.51
CA GLN A 154 5.89 2.35 13.03
C GLN A 154 7.16 1.51 12.86
N VAL A 155 7.77 1.58 11.69
CA VAL A 155 9.00 0.86 11.37
C VAL A 155 10.00 1.82 10.75
N HIS A 156 11.20 1.88 11.30
CA HIS A 156 12.29 2.73 10.82
C HIS A 156 13.63 2.01 10.85
N GLY A 157 14.62 2.56 10.15
CA GLY A 157 15.97 2.03 10.12
C GLY A 157 16.36 1.39 8.81
N SER A 158 17.34 0.50 8.82
CA SER A 158 17.81 -0.19 7.61
C SER A 158 16.97 -1.43 7.29
N PHE A 159 16.95 -1.84 6.01
CA PHE A 159 16.28 -3.08 5.60
C PHE A 159 16.85 -4.31 6.32
N ASP A 160 18.14 -4.30 6.63
CA ASP A 160 18.82 -5.42 7.28
C ASP A 160 18.61 -5.44 8.80
N ASN A 161 18.26 -4.29 9.39
CA ASN A 161 18.00 -4.16 10.83
C ASN A 161 16.86 -3.15 11.08
N PRO A 162 15.61 -3.47 10.71
CA PRO A 162 14.47 -2.63 10.99
C PRO A 162 14.17 -2.60 12.48
N GLN A 163 13.82 -1.42 12.98
CA GLN A 163 13.33 -1.21 14.33
C GLN A 163 11.90 -0.69 14.26
N GLY A 164 11.07 -1.05 15.21
CA GLY A 164 9.70 -0.61 15.17
C GLY A 164 8.95 -0.78 16.46
N THR A 165 7.81 -0.14 16.53
CA THR A 165 6.82 -0.24 17.59
C THR A 165 5.48 -0.61 16.98
N ALA A 166 4.68 -1.37 17.71
CA ALA A 166 3.33 -1.70 17.35
C ALA A 166 2.41 -1.53 18.54
N SER A 167 1.27 -0.90 18.33
CA SER A 167 0.13 -0.86 19.25
C SER A 167 -1.03 -1.58 18.59
N LEU A 168 -1.69 -2.43 19.34
CA LEU A 168 -2.79 -3.25 18.87
C LEU A 168 -3.90 -3.22 19.92
N GLU A 169 -5.10 -2.88 19.50
CA GLU A 169 -6.34 -2.98 20.28
C GLU A 169 -7.30 -3.91 19.55
N ILE A 170 -7.86 -4.86 20.27
CA ILE A 170 -8.82 -5.82 19.74
C ILE A 170 -10.15 -5.56 20.43
N THR A 171 -11.20 -5.39 19.66
CA THR A 171 -12.56 -5.17 20.15
C THR A 171 -13.51 -6.26 19.67
N ASN A 172 -14.46 -6.63 20.54
CA ASN A 172 -15.47 -7.66 20.26
C ASN A 172 -14.87 -8.97 19.74
N GLY A 173 -13.77 -9.41 20.36
CA GLY A 173 -13.00 -10.51 19.80
C GLY A 173 -12.44 -11.50 20.80
N SER A 174 -11.50 -12.30 20.32
CA SER A 174 -10.74 -13.24 21.14
C SER A 174 -9.31 -13.39 20.64
N VAL A 175 -8.41 -13.70 21.56
CA VAL A 175 -7.03 -14.06 21.28
C VAL A 175 -6.77 -15.44 21.83
N ALA A 176 -6.34 -16.38 21.00
CA ALA A 176 -6.14 -17.79 21.36
C ALA A 176 -7.32 -18.42 22.10
N GLY A 177 -8.56 -18.05 21.72
CA GLY A 177 -9.78 -18.54 22.33
C GLY A 177 -10.23 -17.84 23.62
N VAL A 178 -9.46 -16.86 24.11
CA VAL A 178 -9.83 -16.05 25.30
C VAL A 178 -10.51 -14.78 24.80
N SER A 179 -11.75 -14.54 25.24
CA SER A 179 -12.52 -13.33 24.93
C SER A 179 -11.87 -12.09 25.53
N VAL A 180 -11.80 -11.01 24.78
CA VAL A 180 -11.28 -9.71 25.15
C VAL A 180 -12.32 -8.62 24.92
#